data_983a63252eeef7b89f302012f1bd58bc
#
_entry.id   983a63252eeef7b89f302012f1bd58bc
#
_cell.length_a   1.000
_cell.length_b   1.000
_cell.length_c   1.000
_cell.angle_alpha   90.00
_cell.angle_beta   90.00
_cell.angle_gamma   90.00
#
_symmetry.space_group_name_H-M   'P 1'
#
loop_
_entity.id
_entity.type
_entity.pdbx_description
1 polymer ?
#
loop_
_entity_poly.entity_id
_entity_poly.type
_entity_poly.pdbx_seq_one_letter_code
_entity_poly.pdbx_strand_id
1 'polypeptide(L)'
;MELRPPMENDANAATAEELEQQAADVYVERALHGPVFRMAYEHVHTYCELFYLRSGTCTYTVNKAQWHLEAGDIFIVAPGSPHSTRYEGKTSCERIIVFCTPEVILPLLPEAAEELRGVLERSGKVILNADSRRAVDAMISNMLLENDLPQRFSEDILKLESLHLLLLLLRDGIFSYETMSDKEGYS
;
A
#
# COMPACT_ATOMS: atom_id res chain seq x y z
N MET A 1 -4.94 -33.60 -30.37
CA MET A 1 -5.27 -32.19 -30.11
C MET A 1 -4.64 -31.87 -28.77
N GLU A 2 -3.35 -31.49 -28.82
CA GLU A 2 -2.54 -31.21 -27.63
C GLU A 2 -2.89 -29.84 -27.09
N LEU A 3 -3.27 -29.80 -25.81
CA LEU A 3 -3.46 -28.57 -25.08
C LEU A 3 -2.09 -27.94 -24.79
N ARG A 4 -1.85 -26.75 -25.35
CA ARG A 4 -0.69 -25.94 -25.00
C ARG A 4 -0.73 -25.62 -23.49
N PRO A 5 0.40 -25.74 -22.78
CA PRO A 5 0.47 -25.26 -21.41
C PRO A 5 0.31 -23.72 -21.37
N PRO A 6 -0.21 -23.16 -20.27
CA PRO A 6 -0.28 -21.71 -20.11
C PRO A 6 1.12 -21.13 -20.18
N MET A 7 1.28 -20.06 -20.96
CA MET A 7 2.54 -19.34 -21.08
C MET A 7 2.95 -18.79 -19.71
N GLU A 8 4.10 -19.22 -19.24
CA GLU A 8 4.81 -18.56 -18.14
C GLU A 8 5.05 -17.11 -18.56
N ASN A 9 4.47 -16.17 -17.81
CA ASN A 9 4.78 -14.76 -17.97
C ASN A 9 6.23 -14.55 -17.54
N ASP A 10 7.04 -14.10 -18.47
CA ASP A 10 8.44 -13.76 -18.25
C ASP A 10 8.56 -12.70 -17.14
N ALA A 11 9.09 -13.14 -16.03
CA ALA A 11 9.16 -12.42 -14.76
C ALA A 11 10.35 -11.42 -14.71
N ASN A 12 10.60 -10.62 -15.75
CA ASN A 12 11.75 -9.71 -15.69
C ASN A 12 11.66 -8.43 -16.57
N ALA A 13 10.48 -8.08 -17.04
CA ALA A 13 10.26 -6.74 -17.60
C ALA A 13 9.23 -6.05 -16.73
N ALA A 14 9.57 -4.87 -16.18
CA ALA A 14 8.60 -3.99 -15.56
C ALA A 14 7.43 -3.79 -16.54
N THR A 15 6.21 -3.99 -16.07
CA THR A 15 5.03 -3.77 -16.90
C THR A 15 4.90 -2.28 -17.21
N ALA A 16 4.14 -1.92 -18.24
CA ALA A 16 3.87 -0.51 -18.53
C ALA A 16 3.27 0.21 -17.32
N GLU A 17 2.43 -0.49 -16.53
CA GLU A 17 1.84 -0.01 -15.29
C GLU A 17 2.90 0.27 -14.21
N GLU A 18 3.89 -0.61 -14.02
CA GLU A 18 4.99 -0.38 -13.07
C GLU A 18 5.86 0.83 -13.47
N LEU A 19 6.04 1.06 -14.78
CA LEU A 19 6.77 2.23 -15.28
C LEU A 19 5.95 3.53 -15.11
N GLU A 20 4.63 3.48 -15.26
CA GLU A 20 3.74 4.60 -15.00
C GLU A 20 3.67 4.92 -13.51
N GLN A 21 3.64 3.92 -12.64
CA GLN A 21 3.69 4.07 -11.18
C GLN A 21 4.98 4.76 -10.73
N GLN A 22 6.12 4.45 -11.34
CA GLN A 22 7.41 5.09 -11.03
C GLN A 22 7.50 6.54 -11.50
N ALA A 23 6.67 6.95 -12.45
CA ALA A 23 6.67 8.30 -13.01
C ALA A 23 5.65 9.24 -12.35
N ALA A 24 4.64 8.70 -11.66
CA ALA A 24 3.60 9.48 -11.01
C ALA A 24 4.01 9.89 -9.59
N ASP A 25 3.68 11.11 -9.20
CA ASP A 25 3.86 11.61 -7.82
C ASP A 25 2.96 10.88 -6.81
N VAL A 26 1.75 10.54 -7.25
CA VAL A 26 0.75 9.72 -6.56
C VAL A 26 0.07 8.83 -7.59
N TYR A 27 -0.11 7.57 -7.25
CA TYR A 27 -0.80 6.60 -8.08
C TYR A 27 -1.69 5.71 -7.21
N VAL A 28 -2.85 5.32 -7.74
CA VAL A 28 -3.81 4.47 -7.02
C VAL A 28 -4.14 3.24 -7.85
N GLU A 29 -3.93 2.06 -7.29
CA GLU A 29 -4.17 0.79 -7.96
C GLU A 29 -5.19 -0.04 -7.19
N ARG A 30 -6.11 -0.65 -7.93
CA ARG A 30 -7.06 -1.65 -7.41
C ARG A 30 -6.75 -3.01 -8.00
N ALA A 31 -6.66 -4.04 -7.16
CA ALA A 31 -6.53 -5.41 -7.63
C ALA A 31 -7.49 -6.36 -6.91
N LEU A 32 -8.01 -7.31 -7.70
CA LEU A 32 -8.81 -8.42 -7.22
C LEU A 32 -7.98 -9.70 -7.37
N HIS A 33 -7.78 -10.39 -6.26
CA HIS A 33 -7.08 -11.67 -6.23
C HIS A 33 -8.04 -12.79 -5.90
N GLY A 34 -7.84 -13.95 -6.50
CA GLY A 34 -8.52 -15.18 -6.09
C GLY A 34 -8.21 -15.54 -4.63
N PRO A 35 -8.97 -16.51 -4.07
CA PRO A 35 -8.82 -16.88 -2.66
C PRO A 35 -7.45 -17.45 -2.31
N VAL A 36 -6.71 -17.94 -3.30
CA VAL A 36 -5.34 -18.43 -3.14
C VAL A 36 -4.46 -17.72 -4.15
N PHE A 37 -3.61 -16.82 -3.67
CA PHE A 37 -2.62 -16.11 -4.46
C PHE A 37 -1.38 -15.86 -3.61
N ARG A 38 -0.22 -15.98 -4.22
CA ARG A 38 1.06 -15.68 -3.60
C ARG A 38 1.93 -14.95 -4.61
N MET A 39 2.51 -13.84 -4.20
CA MET A 39 3.59 -13.22 -4.99
C MET A 39 4.79 -14.15 -5.07
N ALA A 40 5.39 -14.25 -6.25
CA ALA A 40 6.51 -15.17 -6.50
C ALA A 40 7.77 -14.77 -5.74
N TYR A 41 7.98 -13.46 -5.56
CA TYR A 41 9.16 -12.89 -4.89
C TYR A 41 8.79 -11.68 -4.05
N GLU A 42 9.69 -11.31 -3.13
CA GLU A 42 9.70 -9.99 -2.52
C GLU A 42 10.12 -8.95 -3.57
N HIS A 43 9.48 -7.80 -3.55
CA HIS A 43 9.86 -6.65 -4.36
C HIS A 43 10.18 -5.45 -3.48
N VAL A 44 10.81 -4.44 -4.08
CA VAL A 44 11.26 -3.21 -3.42
C VAL A 44 11.00 -2.04 -4.36
N HIS A 45 10.53 -0.94 -3.81
CA HIS A 45 10.34 0.31 -4.55
C HIS A 45 10.80 1.53 -3.74
N THR A 46 10.93 2.68 -4.39
CA THR A 46 11.45 3.93 -3.81
C THR A 46 10.38 4.86 -3.25
N TYR A 47 9.11 4.56 -3.45
CA TYR A 47 7.96 5.29 -2.93
C TYR A 47 7.38 4.61 -1.70
N CYS A 48 6.55 5.33 -0.96
CA CYS A 48 5.74 4.79 0.13
C CYS A 48 4.49 4.13 -0.45
N GLU A 49 4.13 2.95 0.06
CA GLU A 49 2.91 2.24 -0.29
C GLU A 49 1.95 2.23 0.89
N LEU A 50 0.73 2.72 0.69
CA LEU A 50 -0.39 2.48 1.60
C LEU A 50 -1.23 1.35 1.03
N PHE A 51 -1.12 0.18 1.61
CA PHE A 51 -1.89 -1.00 1.25
C PHE A 51 -3.18 -1.03 2.08
N TYR A 52 -4.33 -0.94 1.42
CA TYR A 52 -5.65 -1.07 2.04
C TYR A 52 -6.31 -2.37 1.61
N LEU A 53 -6.61 -3.25 2.57
CA LEU A 53 -7.36 -4.48 2.32
C LEU A 53 -8.85 -4.20 2.46
N ARG A 54 -9.55 -4.02 1.32
CA ARG A 54 -10.98 -3.74 1.31
C ARG A 54 -11.83 -4.96 1.65
N SER A 55 -11.42 -6.15 1.18
CA SER A 55 -12.10 -7.41 1.50
C SER A 55 -11.14 -8.59 1.53
N GLY A 56 -11.52 -9.62 2.30
CA GLY A 56 -10.74 -10.84 2.46
C GLY A 56 -9.71 -10.76 3.58
N THR A 57 -8.71 -11.64 3.53
CA THR A 57 -7.59 -11.71 4.48
C THR A 57 -6.29 -11.98 3.72
N CYS A 58 -5.20 -11.44 4.20
CA CYS A 58 -3.88 -11.74 3.64
C CYS A 58 -2.79 -11.77 4.71
N THR A 59 -1.71 -12.47 4.41
CA THR A 59 -0.45 -12.35 5.13
C THR A 59 0.47 -11.43 4.34
N TYR A 60 0.88 -10.34 4.96
CA TYR A 60 1.82 -9.36 4.41
C TYR A 60 3.18 -9.60 5.05
N THR A 61 4.20 -9.82 4.24
CA THR A 61 5.58 -9.99 4.72
C THR A 61 6.36 -8.73 4.36
N VAL A 62 6.95 -8.08 5.35
CA VAL A 62 7.79 -6.88 5.17
C VAL A 62 9.04 -7.05 6.02
N ASN A 63 10.22 -6.85 5.43
CA ASN A 63 11.51 -7.02 6.12
C ASN A 63 11.62 -8.38 6.86
N LYS A 64 11.03 -9.44 6.30
CA LYS A 64 10.93 -10.80 6.88
C LYS A 64 9.93 -10.94 8.05
N ALA A 65 9.35 -9.87 8.56
CA ALA A 65 8.27 -9.94 9.54
C ALA A 65 6.94 -10.21 8.84
N GLN A 66 6.09 -11.02 9.45
CA GLN A 66 4.78 -11.37 8.92
C GLN A 66 3.68 -10.68 9.70
N TRP A 67 2.73 -10.11 8.94
CA TRP A 67 1.57 -9.41 9.43
C TRP A 67 0.29 -10.03 8.88
N HIS A 68 -0.65 -10.34 9.77
CA HIS A 68 -1.97 -10.76 9.35
C HIS A 68 -2.87 -9.53 9.18
N LEU A 69 -3.47 -9.40 7.99
CA LEU A 69 -4.40 -8.32 7.66
C LEU A 69 -5.79 -8.87 7.38
N GLU A 70 -6.78 -8.14 7.87
CA GLU A 70 -8.21 -8.38 7.66
C GLU A 70 -8.85 -7.20 6.94
N ALA A 71 -10.06 -7.40 6.43
CA ALA A 71 -10.81 -6.34 5.75
C ALA A 71 -10.92 -5.07 6.61
N GLY A 72 -10.53 -3.93 6.02
CA GLY A 72 -10.48 -2.63 6.66
C GLY A 72 -9.14 -2.29 7.31
N ASP A 73 -8.17 -3.20 7.28
CA ASP A 73 -6.80 -2.90 7.73
C ASP A 73 -6.02 -2.13 6.67
N ILE A 74 -5.14 -1.27 7.17
CA ILE A 74 -4.15 -0.57 6.35
C ILE A 74 -2.76 -1.02 6.77
N PHE A 75 -1.88 -1.21 5.81
CA PHE A 75 -0.47 -1.42 6.05
C PHE A 75 0.35 -0.39 5.26
N ILE A 76 1.31 0.23 5.93
CA ILE A 76 2.22 1.17 5.29
C ILE A 76 3.54 0.46 5.07
N VAL A 77 4.04 0.52 3.83
CA VAL A 77 5.37 0.04 3.45
C VAL A 77 6.25 1.23 3.16
N ALA A 78 7.28 1.39 3.97
CA ALA A 78 8.27 2.44 3.79
C ALA A 78 9.11 2.22 2.52
N PRO A 79 9.57 3.29 1.86
CA PRO A 79 10.50 3.18 0.73
C PRO A 79 11.68 2.26 1.04
N GLY A 80 12.05 1.42 0.08
CA GLY A 80 13.18 0.50 0.22
C GLY A 80 12.93 -0.75 1.08
N SER A 81 11.73 -0.97 1.59
CA SER A 81 11.40 -2.15 2.38
C SER A 81 11.04 -3.34 1.49
N PRO A 82 11.77 -4.48 1.52
CA PRO A 82 11.39 -5.69 0.83
C PRO A 82 10.08 -6.25 1.35
N HIS A 83 9.14 -6.55 0.46
CA HIS A 83 7.81 -7.02 0.86
C HIS A 83 7.15 -7.94 -0.16
N SER A 84 6.18 -8.72 0.31
CA SER A 84 5.35 -9.61 -0.50
C SER A 84 4.03 -9.91 0.18
N THR A 85 3.02 -10.29 -0.60
CA THR A 85 1.69 -10.68 -0.10
C THR A 85 1.36 -12.12 -0.41
N ARG A 86 0.59 -12.74 0.49
CA ARG A 86 0.02 -14.07 0.33
C ARG A 86 -1.43 -14.05 0.77
N TYR A 87 -2.31 -14.48 -0.12
CA TYR A 87 -3.75 -14.62 0.14
C TYR A 87 -4.05 -16.10 0.31
N GLU A 88 -4.62 -16.47 1.46
CA GLU A 88 -4.98 -17.85 1.81
C GLU A 88 -6.34 -17.82 2.48
N GLY A 89 -7.39 -17.67 1.69
CA GLY A 89 -8.75 -17.57 2.19
C GLY A 89 -9.72 -18.47 1.46
N LYS A 90 -11.00 -18.29 1.75
CA LYS A 90 -12.11 -18.96 1.06
C LYS A 90 -12.78 -18.03 0.04
N THR A 91 -12.53 -16.74 0.13
CA THR A 91 -13.13 -15.70 -0.70
C THR A 91 -12.07 -14.92 -1.43
N SER A 92 -12.44 -14.30 -2.54
CA SER A 92 -11.59 -13.34 -3.23
C SER A 92 -11.24 -12.16 -2.33
N CYS A 93 -10.05 -11.63 -2.51
CA CYS A 93 -9.55 -10.47 -1.79
C CYS A 93 -9.52 -9.26 -2.72
N GLU A 94 -9.96 -8.11 -2.24
CA GLU A 94 -9.81 -6.83 -2.91
C GLU A 94 -8.83 -5.99 -2.13
N ARG A 95 -7.75 -5.56 -2.80
CA ARG A 95 -6.78 -4.61 -2.28
C ARG A 95 -6.80 -3.33 -3.09
N ILE A 96 -6.49 -2.23 -2.42
CA ILE A 96 -6.19 -0.96 -3.08
C ILE A 96 -4.85 -0.48 -2.52
N ILE A 97 -4.00 -0.01 -3.40
CA ILE A 97 -2.71 0.56 -3.03
C ILE A 97 -2.71 2.03 -3.44
N VAL A 98 -2.27 2.88 -2.53
CA VAL A 98 -1.95 4.27 -2.80
C VAL A 98 -0.44 4.41 -2.70
N PHE A 99 0.19 4.71 -3.82
CA PHE A 99 1.61 5.02 -3.88
C PHE A 99 1.80 6.53 -3.75
N CYS A 100 2.71 6.95 -2.92
CA CYS A 100 3.08 8.35 -2.82
C CYS A 100 4.56 8.52 -2.48
N THR A 101 5.14 9.59 -3.01
CA THR A 101 6.53 9.93 -2.78
C THR A 101 6.63 10.94 -1.64
N PRO A 102 7.39 10.66 -0.56
CA PRO A 102 7.52 11.58 0.58
C PRO A 102 7.93 13.00 0.16
N GLU A 103 8.84 13.13 -0.80
CA GLU A 103 9.32 14.40 -1.33
C GLU A 103 8.24 15.25 -1.98
N VAL A 104 7.14 14.62 -2.40
CA VAL A 104 5.97 15.31 -2.99
C VAL A 104 4.96 15.70 -1.92
N ILE A 105 4.74 14.83 -0.94
CA ILE A 105 3.69 15.02 0.09
C ILE A 105 4.15 15.95 1.21
N LEU A 106 5.37 15.77 1.72
CA LEU A 106 5.86 16.54 2.87
C LEU A 106 5.86 18.07 2.68
N PRO A 107 6.24 18.60 1.48
CA PRO A 107 6.19 20.04 1.24
C PRO A 107 4.79 20.65 1.22
N LEU A 108 3.74 19.84 1.08
CA LEU A 108 2.36 20.32 1.04
C LEU A 108 1.87 20.82 2.40
N LEU A 109 2.46 20.30 3.50
CA LEU A 109 2.13 20.70 4.86
C LEU A 109 3.40 20.71 5.72
N PRO A 110 4.24 21.74 5.62
CA PRO A 110 5.52 21.80 6.33
C PRO A 110 5.40 21.73 7.86
N GLU A 111 4.28 22.20 8.41
CA GLU A 111 4.03 22.21 9.86
C GLU A 111 3.87 20.79 10.45
N ALA A 112 3.43 19.83 9.65
CA ALA A 112 3.27 18.43 10.05
C ALA A 112 4.29 17.50 9.36
N ALA A 113 5.33 18.03 8.75
CA ALA A 113 6.26 17.26 7.94
C ALA A 113 7.01 16.19 8.74
N GLU A 114 7.31 16.43 10.01
CA GLU A 114 8.00 15.47 10.87
C GLU A 114 7.10 14.28 11.23
N GLU A 115 5.86 14.54 11.62
CA GLU A 115 4.85 13.52 11.93
C GLU A 115 4.51 12.70 10.68
N LEU A 116 4.32 13.36 9.54
CA LEU A 116 4.05 12.71 8.25
C LEU A 116 5.24 11.83 7.83
N ARG A 117 6.47 12.30 8.00
CA ARG A 117 7.68 11.53 7.76
C ARG A 117 7.71 10.27 8.63
N GLY A 118 7.37 10.40 9.92
CA GLY A 118 7.28 9.27 10.83
C GLY A 118 6.33 8.17 10.39
N VAL A 119 5.28 8.51 9.61
CA VAL A 119 4.35 7.54 9.01
C VAL A 119 4.91 6.97 7.70
N LEU A 120 5.40 7.84 6.81
CA LEU A 120 5.82 7.45 5.46
C LEU A 120 7.11 6.61 5.41
N GLU A 121 7.98 6.79 6.40
CA GLU A 121 9.31 6.14 6.44
C GLU A 121 9.38 4.92 7.38
N ARG A 122 8.23 4.47 7.93
CA ARG A 122 8.18 3.31 8.80
C ARG A 122 7.11 2.33 8.36
N SER A 123 7.53 1.08 8.10
CA SER A 123 6.59 0.02 7.77
C SER A 123 5.80 -0.44 9.00
N GLY A 124 4.49 -0.58 8.85
CA GLY A 124 3.64 -1.00 9.95
C GLY A 124 2.15 -1.07 9.62
N LYS A 125 1.41 -1.76 10.49
CA LYS A 125 -0.05 -1.89 10.41
C LYS A 125 -0.72 -0.70 11.11
N VAL A 126 -1.77 -0.18 10.49
CA VAL A 126 -2.62 0.88 11.05
C VAL A 126 -4.01 0.31 11.31
N ILE A 127 -4.45 0.39 12.56
CA ILE A 127 -5.78 -0.04 13.00
C ILE A 127 -6.65 1.19 13.18
N LEU A 128 -7.83 1.19 12.57
CA LEU A 128 -8.82 2.26 12.62
C LEU A 128 -10.10 1.79 13.32
N ASN A 129 -10.80 2.71 13.97
CA ASN A 129 -12.16 2.50 14.41
C ASN A 129 -13.14 2.41 13.20
N ALA A 130 -14.37 1.98 13.44
CA ALA A 130 -15.35 1.75 12.36
C ALA A 130 -15.72 3.03 11.58
N ASP A 131 -15.75 4.19 12.23
CA ASP A 131 -16.09 5.46 11.57
C ASP A 131 -14.97 5.91 10.65
N SER A 132 -13.72 5.86 11.14
CA SER A 132 -12.53 6.20 10.36
C SER A 132 -12.30 5.23 9.20
N ARG A 133 -12.62 3.93 9.37
CA ARG A 133 -12.60 2.95 8.25
C ARG A 133 -13.56 3.36 7.14
N ARG A 134 -14.79 3.78 7.47
CA ARG A 134 -15.75 4.25 6.45
C ARG A 134 -15.27 5.51 5.73
N ALA A 135 -14.68 6.44 6.47
CA ALA A 135 -14.12 7.65 5.89
C ALA A 135 -12.96 7.32 4.92
N VAL A 136 -12.04 6.46 5.33
CA VAL A 136 -10.93 6.00 4.49
C VAL A 136 -11.43 5.29 3.24
N ASP A 137 -12.40 4.38 3.36
CA ASP A 137 -12.95 3.66 2.20
C ASP A 137 -13.58 4.60 1.18
N ALA A 138 -14.29 5.63 1.64
CA ALA A 138 -14.87 6.65 0.78
C ALA A 138 -13.79 7.50 0.09
N MET A 139 -12.75 7.92 0.82
CA MET A 139 -11.63 8.70 0.26
C MET A 139 -10.88 7.89 -0.80
N ILE A 140 -10.50 6.67 -0.50
CA ILE A 140 -9.80 5.78 -1.44
C ILE A 140 -10.66 5.49 -2.68
N SER A 141 -11.99 5.37 -2.51
CA SER A 141 -12.90 5.21 -3.65
C SER A 141 -12.92 6.45 -4.56
N ASN A 142 -12.89 7.65 -3.98
CA ASN A 142 -12.78 8.89 -4.76
C ASN A 142 -11.42 8.99 -5.47
N MET A 143 -10.34 8.65 -4.79
CA MET A 143 -8.99 8.62 -5.38
C MET A 143 -8.91 7.64 -6.57
N LEU A 144 -9.53 6.46 -6.48
CA LEU A 144 -9.62 5.52 -7.59
C LEU A 144 -10.35 6.13 -8.80
N LEU A 145 -11.48 6.80 -8.58
CA LEU A 145 -12.22 7.45 -9.67
C LEU A 145 -11.40 8.55 -10.33
N GLU A 146 -10.68 9.35 -9.55
CA GLU A 146 -9.81 10.41 -10.06
C GLU A 146 -8.62 9.85 -10.86
N ASN A 147 -8.06 8.72 -10.41
CA ASN A 147 -6.96 8.02 -11.08
C ASN A 147 -7.41 7.34 -12.38
N ASP A 148 -8.59 6.70 -12.37
CA ASP A 148 -9.10 5.94 -13.52
C ASP A 148 -9.67 6.84 -14.64
N LEU A 149 -10.14 8.04 -14.29
CA LEU A 149 -10.75 9.00 -15.20
C LEU A 149 -10.11 10.39 -15.06
N PRO A 150 -8.80 10.51 -15.36
CA PRO A 150 -8.06 11.74 -15.10
C PRO A 150 -8.60 12.93 -15.90
N GLN A 151 -8.69 14.07 -15.22
CA GLN A 151 -9.14 15.34 -15.75
C GLN A 151 -8.12 16.43 -15.40
N ARG A 152 -8.48 17.68 -15.71
CA ARG A 152 -7.67 18.82 -15.28
C ARG A 152 -7.57 18.85 -13.76
N PHE A 153 -6.37 18.97 -13.22
CA PHE A 153 -6.02 18.97 -11.79
C PHE A 153 -6.11 17.62 -11.07
N SER A 154 -6.30 16.49 -11.77
CA SER A 154 -6.34 15.15 -11.14
C SER A 154 -5.10 14.86 -10.32
N GLU A 155 -3.92 15.20 -10.81
CA GLU A 155 -2.66 15.01 -10.06
C GLU A 155 -2.64 15.84 -8.76
N ASP A 156 -3.08 17.10 -8.81
CA ASP A 156 -3.14 17.96 -7.62
C ASP A 156 -4.17 17.43 -6.61
N ILE A 157 -5.33 16.98 -7.10
CA ILE A 157 -6.38 16.36 -6.27
C ILE A 157 -5.83 15.11 -5.59
N LEU A 158 -5.17 14.21 -6.32
CA LEU A 158 -4.59 12.98 -5.74
C LEU A 158 -3.54 13.29 -4.68
N LYS A 159 -2.69 14.29 -4.86
CA LYS A 159 -1.73 14.76 -3.85
C LYS A 159 -2.42 15.25 -2.58
N LEU A 160 -3.45 16.07 -2.73
CA LEU A 160 -4.20 16.62 -1.60
C LEU A 160 -5.00 15.54 -0.87
N GLU A 161 -5.62 14.61 -1.59
CA GLU A 161 -6.33 13.48 -1.00
C GLU A 161 -5.38 12.52 -0.28
N SER A 162 -4.17 12.29 -0.81
CA SER A 162 -3.14 11.51 -0.13
C SER A 162 -2.70 12.17 1.17
N LEU A 163 -2.48 13.48 1.17
CA LEU A 163 -2.18 14.24 2.39
C LEU A 163 -3.32 14.14 3.40
N HIS A 164 -4.57 14.33 2.95
CA HIS A 164 -5.75 14.20 3.80
C HIS A 164 -5.85 12.80 4.41
N LEU A 165 -5.66 11.74 3.61
CA LEU A 165 -5.64 10.36 4.08
C LEU A 165 -4.57 10.16 5.17
N LEU A 166 -3.35 10.60 4.96
CA LEU A 166 -2.27 10.51 5.93
C LEU A 166 -2.57 11.25 7.24
N LEU A 167 -3.16 12.44 7.16
CA LEU A 167 -3.57 13.21 8.35
C LEU A 167 -4.69 12.50 9.11
N LEU A 168 -5.63 11.85 8.43
CA LEU A 168 -6.66 11.05 9.05
C LEU A 168 -6.05 9.84 9.76
N LEU A 169 -5.09 9.16 9.13
CA LEU A 169 -4.37 8.04 9.75
C LEU A 169 -3.58 8.49 10.99
N LEU A 170 -2.90 9.62 10.93
CA LEU A 170 -2.19 10.20 12.08
C LEU A 170 -3.13 10.53 13.24
N ARG A 171 -4.29 11.10 12.94
CA ARG A 171 -5.25 11.52 13.97
C ARG A 171 -5.96 10.34 14.64
N ASP A 172 -6.38 9.35 13.85
CA ASP A 172 -7.33 8.32 14.29
C ASP A 172 -6.71 6.91 14.36
N GLY A 173 -5.52 6.72 13.78
CA GLY A 173 -4.89 5.41 13.65
C GLY A 173 -4.11 4.99 14.89
N ILE A 174 -4.18 3.70 15.20
CA ILE A 174 -3.28 3.05 16.15
C ILE A 174 -2.22 2.31 15.32
N PHE A 175 -0.97 2.76 15.42
CA PHE A 175 0.13 2.21 14.65
C PHE A 175 0.82 1.07 15.40
N SER A 176 1.02 -0.05 14.71
CA SER A 176 1.86 -1.16 15.16
C SER A 176 3.03 -1.29 14.20
N TYR A 177 4.21 -0.95 14.69
CA TYR A 177 5.45 -1.06 13.93
C TYR A 177 6.19 -2.35 14.25
N GLU A 178 7.06 -2.78 13.34
CA GLU A 178 8.01 -3.85 13.61
C GLU A 178 8.89 -3.44 14.81
N THR A 179 8.85 -4.23 15.88
CA THR A 179 9.84 -4.08 16.95
C THR A 179 11.16 -4.62 16.43
N MET A 180 12.16 -3.77 16.32
CA MET A 180 13.54 -4.24 16.14
C MET A 180 13.86 -5.14 17.34
N SER A 181 13.83 -6.45 17.11
CA SER A 181 14.31 -7.39 18.12
C SER A 181 15.80 -7.12 18.26
N ASP A 182 16.22 -6.68 19.44
CA ASP A 182 17.61 -6.64 19.86
C ASP A 182 18.22 -8.03 19.70
N LYS A 183 18.72 -8.34 18.50
CA LYS A 183 19.66 -9.44 18.30
C LYS A 183 21.07 -8.88 18.38
N GLU A 184 21.43 -8.41 19.54
CA GLU A 184 22.80 -8.42 20.00
C GLU A 184 22.89 -9.31 21.24
N GLY A 185 22.80 -10.60 21.00
CA GLY A 185 23.33 -11.61 21.90
C GLY A 185 24.80 -11.78 21.60
N TYR A 186 25.63 -11.04 22.30
CA TYR A 186 27.05 -11.36 22.38
C TYR A 186 27.21 -12.74 23.01
N SER A 187 27.94 -13.61 22.35
CA SER A 187 28.69 -14.74 22.94
C SER A 187 29.95 -14.95 22.15
#